data_b8202b5c4b974db6dcc1b21cf816df87
#
_entry.id   b8202b5c4b974db6dcc1b21cf816df87
#
_cell.length_a   1.000
_cell.length_b   1.000
_cell.length_c   1.000
_cell.angle_alpha   90.00
_cell.angle_beta   90.00
_cell.angle_gamma   90.00
#
_symmetry.space_group_name_H-M   'P 1'
#
loop_
_entity.id
_entity.type
_entity.pdbx_description
1 polymer ?
#
loop_
_entity_poly.entity_id
_entity_poly.type
_entity_poly.pdbx_seq_one_letter_code
_entity_poly.pdbx_strand_id
1 'polypeptide(L)'
;MNSLLLRNVLHEGGRTNILVEGNRFACLDASSDVQAEKVIEAEGLVILPAFYNTHNHAAMVLMRGLGEDLPLQTWLQDYIWPYEAKMTAADIRKGSEDAVREMISSGTVFFSDMYFNIEETIDAVDKSGMRAAIGITFLDGHGLAQQEEKLDLLKHWKDPSGGRISLTLDPHAIYTAGPELFRKVFRLSEELGMKMHTHLAETLTEVNDCVKQHGMTPVRYLDSLGVLGPNVIAAHCVHVDKEEWDILAERGVTVAH
;
A
#
# COMPACT_ATOMS: atom_id res chain seq x y z
N MET A 1 -24.50 18.68 8.52
CA MET A 1 -23.46 17.85 9.18
C MET A 1 -23.91 16.41 9.04
N ASN A 2 -23.14 15.56 8.44
CA ASN A 2 -23.53 14.14 8.35
C ASN A 2 -23.35 13.49 9.71
N SER A 3 -24.45 13.07 10.36
CA SER A 3 -24.41 12.34 11.62
C SER A 3 -24.97 10.93 11.44
N LEU A 4 -24.36 9.99 12.13
CA LEU A 4 -24.73 8.57 12.14
C LEU A 4 -24.82 8.09 13.58
N LEU A 5 -25.94 7.46 13.94
CA LEU A 5 -26.10 6.77 15.21
C LEU A 5 -26.14 5.26 14.97
N LEU A 6 -25.22 4.54 15.60
CA LEU A 6 -25.27 3.07 15.74
C LEU A 6 -25.95 2.75 17.06
N ARG A 7 -27.13 2.13 17.01
CA ARG A 7 -27.86 1.76 18.24
C ARG A 7 -27.61 0.31 18.61
N ASN A 8 -27.41 0.09 19.90
CA ASN A 8 -27.31 -1.25 20.50
C ASN A 8 -26.21 -2.12 19.88
N VAL A 9 -25.08 -1.51 19.47
CA VAL A 9 -23.93 -2.20 18.91
C VAL A 9 -23.07 -2.82 20.02
N LEU A 10 -22.50 -3.99 19.82
CA LEU A 10 -21.51 -4.58 20.73
C LEU A 10 -20.15 -3.88 20.57
N HIS A 11 -19.64 -3.30 21.66
CA HIS A 11 -18.35 -2.63 21.75
C HIS A 11 -17.66 -3.00 23.07
N GLU A 12 -16.43 -3.44 23.06
CA GLU A 12 -15.63 -3.79 24.26
C GLU A 12 -16.36 -4.67 25.30
N GLY A 13 -17.15 -5.63 24.81
CA GLY A 13 -17.87 -6.58 25.66
C GLY A 13 -19.21 -6.08 26.22
N GLY A 14 -19.62 -4.84 25.93
CA GLY A 14 -20.90 -4.24 26.28
C GLY A 14 -21.69 -3.76 25.06
N ARG A 15 -23.01 -3.62 25.21
CA ARG A 15 -23.86 -2.97 24.19
C ARG A 15 -23.96 -1.50 24.47
N THR A 16 -23.76 -0.68 23.45
CA THR A 16 -23.81 0.78 23.56
C THR A 16 -24.38 1.42 22.30
N ASN A 17 -24.65 2.72 22.36
CA ASN A 17 -24.97 3.53 21.20
C ASN A 17 -23.80 4.44 20.86
N ILE A 18 -23.37 4.44 19.60
CA ILE A 18 -22.25 5.23 19.14
C ILE A 18 -22.73 6.32 18.19
N LEU A 19 -22.47 7.58 18.55
CA LEU A 19 -22.73 8.73 17.69
C LEU A 19 -21.46 9.12 16.92
N VAL A 20 -21.59 9.22 15.61
CA VAL A 20 -20.57 9.74 14.71
C VAL A 20 -21.05 11.07 14.14
N GLU A 21 -20.21 12.11 14.17
CA GLU A 21 -20.46 13.39 13.54
C GLU A 21 -19.30 13.72 12.58
N GLY A 22 -19.63 13.92 11.32
CA GLY A 22 -18.63 14.08 10.28
C GLY A 22 -17.74 12.83 10.17
N ASN A 23 -16.45 12.97 10.53
CA ASN A 23 -15.45 11.88 10.49
C ASN A 23 -14.91 11.50 11.88
N ARG A 24 -15.65 11.77 12.94
CA ARG A 24 -15.25 11.54 14.33
C ARG A 24 -16.32 10.81 15.11
N PHE A 25 -15.90 9.99 16.05
CA PHE A 25 -16.78 9.52 17.13
C PHE A 25 -17.06 10.71 18.06
N ALA A 26 -18.31 11.17 18.08
CA ALA A 26 -18.75 12.25 18.95
C ALA A 26 -19.07 11.72 20.37
N CYS A 27 -19.62 10.50 20.46
CA CYS A 27 -19.91 9.85 21.71
C CYS A 27 -19.90 8.32 21.54
N LEU A 28 -19.21 7.60 22.45
CA LEU A 28 -19.14 6.14 22.45
C LEU A 28 -20.19 5.49 23.38
N ASP A 29 -20.95 6.29 24.10
CA ASP A 29 -22.08 5.87 24.95
C ASP A 29 -23.19 6.92 24.87
N ALA A 30 -23.72 7.07 23.67
CA ALA A 30 -24.76 8.09 23.40
C ALA A 30 -26.11 7.66 24.01
N SER A 31 -26.87 8.64 24.49
CA SER A 31 -28.24 8.39 24.95
C SER A 31 -29.12 7.84 23.82
N SER A 32 -30.09 7.01 24.16
CA SER A 32 -31.01 6.40 23.19
C SER A 32 -31.94 7.39 22.47
N ASP A 33 -32.12 8.57 23.03
CA ASP A 33 -32.96 9.65 22.49
C ASP A 33 -32.18 10.61 21.55
N VAL A 34 -30.87 10.45 21.39
CA VAL A 34 -30.07 11.22 20.46
C VAL A 34 -30.59 11.05 19.04
N GLN A 35 -30.76 12.20 18.37
CA GLN A 35 -31.16 12.25 16.96
C GLN A 35 -29.91 12.32 16.05
N ALA A 36 -29.94 11.61 14.94
CA ALA A 36 -28.93 11.65 13.89
C ALA A 36 -29.61 11.60 12.51
N GLU A 37 -28.92 12.10 11.49
CA GLU A 37 -29.43 12.04 10.12
C GLU A 37 -29.62 10.60 9.63
N LYS A 38 -28.74 9.69 10.07
CA LYS A 38 -28.83 8.26 9.79
C LYS A 38 -28.77 7.47 11.08
N VAL A 39 -29.66 6.50 11.23
CA VAL A 39 -29.66 5.57 12.35
C VAL A 39 -29.51 4.15 11.80
N ILE A 40 -28.62 3.36 12.38
CA ILE A 40 -28.46 1.93 12.13
C ILE A 40 -28.78 1.20 13.43
N GLU A 41 -29.84 0.40 13.40
CA GLU A 41 -30.11 -0.56 14.48
C GLU A 41 -29.10 -1.71 14.38
N ALA A 42 -28.14 -1.71 15.30
CA ALA A 42 -26.97 -2.57 15.27
C ALA A 42 -27.06 -3.73 16.27
N GLU A 43 -28.27 -4.10 16.67
CA GLU A 43 -28.48 -5.28 17.51
C GLU A 43 -27.98 -6.55 16.78
N GLY A 44 -27.14 -7.34 17.47
CA GLY A 44 -26.49 -8.51 16.88
C GLY A 44 -25.21 -8.20 16.09
N LEU A 45 -24.87 -6.93 15.90
CA LEU A 45 -23.62 -6.53 15.27
C LEU A 45 -22.55 -6.15 16.30
N VAL A 46 -21.29 -6.27 15.90
CA VAL A 46 -20.12 -5.86 16.66
C VAL A 46 -19.37 -4.79 15.86
N ILE A 47 -18.88 -3.76 16.53
CA ILE A 47 -17.96 -2.79 15.93
C ILE A 47 -16.52 -3.21 16.23
N LEU A 48 -15.71 -3.23 15.21
CA LEU A 48 -14.29 -3.55 15.27
C LEU A 48 -13.47 -2.45 14.59
N PRO A 49 -12.20 -2.26 14.94
CA PRO A 49 -11.28 -1.48 14.14
C PRO A 49 -11.27 -2.01 12.70
N ALA A 50 -11.27 -1.10 11.74
CA ALA A 50 -11.18 -1.46 10.32
C ALA A 50 -9.79 -2.00 9.96
N PHE A 51 -9.70 -2.75 8.86
CA PHE A 51 -8.44 -3.28 8.36
C PHE A 51 -7.69 -2.27 7.50
N TYR A 52 -6.36 -2.36 7.55
CA TYR A 52 -5.43 -1.62 6.71
C TYR A 52 -4.60 -2.63 5.91
N ASN A 53 -4.69 -2.58 4.59
CA ASN A 53 -3.85 -3.38 3.71
C ASN A 53 -2.58 -2.58 3.39
N THR A 54 -1.49 -2.90 4.04
CA THR A 54 -0.26 -2.11 4.01
C THR A 54 0.65 -2.39 2.81
N HIS A 55 0.31 -3.40 1.99
CA HIS A 55 0.98 -3.70 0.74
C HIS A 55 0.02 -4.39 -0.22
N ASN A 56 -0.12 -3.87 -1.44
CA ASN A 56 -1.09 -4.35 -2.43
C ASN A 56 -0.62 -4.06 -3.86
N HIS A 57 -1.21 -4.79 -4.81
CA HIS A 57 -1.15 -4.58 -6.26
C HIS A 57 -2.58 -4.65 -6.80
N ALA A 58 -3.36 -3.59 -6.57
CA ALA A 58 -4.82 -3.61 -6.68
C ALA A 58 -5.33 -4.15 -8.02
N ALA A 59 -4.77 -3.68 -9.15
CA ALA A 59 -5.22 -4.11 -10.47
C ALA A 59 -4.94 -5.59 -10.76
N MET A 60 -4.05 -6.24 -10.02
CA MET A 60 -3.75 -7.67 -10.18
C MET A 60 -4.90 -8.60 -9.79
N VAL A 61 -5.97 -8.08 -9.21
CA VAL A 61 -7.19 -8.88 -8.98
C VAL A 61 -7.71 -9.53 -10.27
N LEU A 62 -7.47 -8.91 -11.42
CA LEU A 62 -7.80 -9.46 -12.75
C LEU A 62 -7.00 -10.72 -13.12
N MET A 63 -5.87 -10.94 -12.46
CA MET A 63 -4.97 -12.08 -12.70
C MET A 63 -5.11 -13.17 -11.63
N ARG A 64 -6.15 -13.10 -10.79
CA ARG A 64 -6.38 -14.09 -9.74
C ARG A 64 -6.49 -15.50 -10.33
N GLY A 65 -5.73 -16.44 -9.78
CA GLY A 65 -5.64 -17.81 -10.25
C GLY A 65 -4.73 -18.03 -11.46
N LEU A 66 -4.05 -16.98 -11.94
CA LEU A 66 -3.12 -17.11 -13.06
C LEU A 66 -1.76 -17.62 -12.55
N GLY A 67 -1.36 -18.84 -12.95
CA GLY A 67 -0.06 -19.42 -12.60
C GLY A 67 0.07 -19.78 -11.12
N GLU A 68 -0.95 -20.42 -10.55
CA GLU A 68 -0.94 -20.86 -9.15
C GLU A 68 0.19 -21.89 -8.85
N ASP A 69 0.64 -21.93 -7.59
CA ASP A 69 1.62 -22.87 -7.04
C ASP A 69 3.01 -22.83 -7.72
N LEU A 70 3.39 -21.67 -8.29
CA LEU A 70 4.71 -21.48 -8.93
C LEU A 70 5.65 -20.67 -8.02
N PRO A 71 6.99 -20.90 -8.16
CA PRO A 71 7.96 -19.99 -7.59
C PRO A 71 7.79 -18.57 -8.14
N LEU A 72 8.00 -17.54 -7.29
CA LEU A 72 7.76 -16.15 -7.63
C LEU A 72 8.37 -15.73 -8.99
N GLN A 73 9.64 -16.05 -9.23
CA GLN A 73 10.30 -15.64 -10.47
C GLN A 73 9.69 -16.26 -11.73
N THR A 74 9.32 -17.54 -11.67
CA THR A 74 8.61 -18.24 -12.75
C THR A 74 7.22 -17.62 -12.96
N TRP A 75 6.50 -17.38 -11.87
CA TRP A 75 5.17 -16.74 -11.92
C TRP A 75 5.23 -15.35 -12.55
N LEU A 76 6.20 -14.52 -12.14
CA LEU A 76 6.37 -13.18 -12.70
C LEU A 76 6.75 -13.24 -14.20
N GLN A 77 7.77 -14.01 -14.56
CA GLN A 77 8.36 -14.00 -15.91
C GLN A 77 7.45 -14.66 -16.95
N ASP A 78 6.81 -15.77 -16.59
CA ASP A 78 6.08 -16.61 -17.55
C ASP A 78 4.57 -16.26 -17.61
N TYR A 79 4.03 -15.64 -16.56
CA TYR A 79 2.60 -15.36 -16.47
C TYR A 79 2.28 -13.87 -16.27
N ILE A 80 2.83 -13.23 -15.23
CA ILE A 80 2.39 -11.90 -14.84
C ILE A 80 2.88 -10.83 -15.82
N TRP A 81 4.19 -10.71 -16.03
CA TRP A 81 4.74 -9.69 -16.92
C TRP A 81 4.22 -9.79 -18.37
N PRO A 82 4.08 -11.00 -18.97
CA PRO A 82 3.44 -11.15 -20.29
C PRO A 82 1.97 -10.73 -20.33
N TYR A 83 1.25 -10.85 -19.20
CA TYR A 83 -0.13 -10.38 -19.09
C TYR A 83 -0.17 -8.86 -18.91
N GLU A 84 0.61 -8.33 -17.97
CA GLU A 84 0.73 -6.89 -17.69
C GLU A 84 1.13 -6.08 -18.92
N ALA A 85 2.03 -6.61 -19.75
CA ALA A 85 2.43 -5.98 -21.01
C ALA A 85 1.28 -5.75 -22.00
N LYS A 86 0.13 -6.43 -21.82
CA LYS A 86 -1.06 -6.29 -22.64
C LYS A 86 -2.16 -5.49 -21.96
N MET A 87 -2.03 -5.22 -20.67
CA MET A 87 -3.04 -4.45 -19.94
C MET A 87 -3.07 -3.01 -20.41
N THR A 88 -4.27 -2.49 -20.54
CA THR A 88 -4.55 -1.10 -20.88
C THR A 88 -4.86 -0.29 -19.62
N ALA A 89 -4.87 1.03 -19.72
CA ALA A 89 -5.36 1.91 -18.65
C ALA A 89 -6.77 1.53 -18.17
N ALA A 90 -7.65 1.14 -19.11
CA ALA A 90 -9.00 0.70 -18.79
C ALA A 90 -9.02 -0.61 -17.96
N ASP A 91 -8.09 -1.53 -18.22
CA ASP A 91 -7.95 -2.76 -17.42
C ASP A 91 -7.47 -2.42 -16.01
N ILE A 92 -6.47 -1.52 -15.87
CA ILE A 92 -6.00 -1.06 -14.56
C ILE A 92 -7.13 -0.43 -13.76
N ARG A 93 -7.91 0.46 -14.37
CA ARG A 93 -9.10 1.05 -13.76
C ARG A 93 -10.08 -0.03 -13.27
N LYS A 94 -10.44 -0.94 -14.15
CA LYS A 94 -11.38 -2.02 -13.83
C LYS A 94 -10.89 -2.89 -12.68
N GLY A 95 -9.63 -3.32 -12.72
CA GLY A 95 -9.01 -4.10 -11.65
C GLY A 95 -8.97 -3.34 -10.33
N SER A 96 -8.58 -2.06 -10.36
CA SER A 96 -8.57 -1.22 -9.15
C SER A 96 -9.98 -1.03 -8.56
N GLU A 97 -11.00 -0.81 -9.40
CA GLU A 97 -12.41 -0.72 -8.94
C GLU A 97 -12.88 -2.02 -8.30
N ASP A 98 -12.53 -3.18 -8.87
CA ASP A 98 -12.90 -4.49 -8.32
C ASP A 98 -12.17 -4.77 -6.99
N ALA A 99 -10.88 -4.49 -6.92
CA ALA A 99 -10.10 -4.61 -5.69
C ALA A 99 -10.64 -3.71 -4.57
N VAL A 100 -10.92 -2.45 -4.87
CA VAL A 100 -11.51 -1.49 -3.91
C VAL A 100 -12.86 -2.01 -3.41
N ARG A 101 -13.72 -2.52 -4.28
CA ARG A 101 -15.01 -3.09 -3.89
C ARG A 101 -14.85 -4.30 -2.97
N GLU A 102 -13.91 -5.18 -3.27
CA GLU A 102 -13.59 -6.35 -2.44
C GLU A 102 -13.07 -5.91 -1.06
N MET A 103 -12.13 -4.97 -1.04
CA MET A 103 -11.56 -4.42 0.21
C MET A 103 -12.64 -3.78 1.09
N ILE A 104 -13.52 -2.95 0.54
CA ILE A 104 -14.62 -2.35 1.29
C ILE A 104 -15.55 -3.44 1.84
N SER A 105 -15.89 -4.45 1.04
CA SER A 105 -16.80 -5.53 1.47
C SER A 105 -16.21 -6.40 2.56
N SER A 106 -14.88 -6.47 2.69
CA SER A 106 -14.16 -7.21 3.72
C SER A 106 -13.73 -6.36 4.92
N GLY A 107 -14.10 -5.06 4.95
CA GLY A 107 -13.82 -4.17 6.08
C GLY A 107 -12.46 -3.46 6.02
N THR A 108 -11.79 -3.48 4.88
CA THR A 108 -10.56 -2.72 4.66
C THR A 108 -10.90 -1.28 4.26
N VAL A 109 -10.30 -0.29 4.93
CA VAL A 109 -10.57 1.14 4.72
C VAL A 109 -9.40 1.92 4.16
N PHE A 110 -8.24 1.30 4.11
CA PHE A 110 -7.00 1.87 3.59
C PHE A 110 -6.19 0.77 2.91
N PHE A 111 -5.51 1.10 1.80
CA PHE A 111 -4.49 0.24 1.22
C PHE A 111 -3.29 1.04 0.72
N SER A 112 -2.13 0.39 0.68
CA SER A 112 -0.92 0.90 0.03
C SER A 112 -0.71 0.10 -1.26
N ASP A 113 -0.76 0.77 -2.40
CA ASP A 113 -0.69 0.16 -3.72
C ASP A 113 0.64 0.45 -4.41
N MET A 114 1.23 -0.57 -5.00
CA MET A 114 2.42 -0.45 -5.85
C MET A 114 2.08 -1.00 -7.23
N TYR A 115 1.77 -0.13 -8.19
CA TYR A 115 1.42 -0.57 -9.54
C TYR A 115 1.73 0.49 -10.62
N PHE A 116 1.24 0.26 -11.84
CA PHE A 116 1.40 1.12 -13.00
C PHE A 116 0.14 1.93 -13.29
N ASN A 117 0.22 2.95 -14.15
CA ASN A 117 -0.92 3.80 -14.54
C ASN A 117 -1.73 4.27 -13.33
N ILE A 118 -1.02 4.84 -12.37
CA ILE A 118 -1.55 5.17 -11.04
C ILE A 118 -2.76 6.10 -11.06
N GLU A 119 -2.91 6.90 -12.10
CA GLU A 119 -4.05 7.80 -12.32
C GLU A 119 -5.36 7.04 -12.34
N GLU A 120 -5.35 5.82 -12.89
CA GLU A 120 -6.53 4.96 -12.97
C GLU A 120 -6.91 4.41 -11.58
N THR A 121 -5.93 4.04 -10.78
CA THR A 121 -6.14 3.62 -9.39
C THR A 121 -6.60 4.80 -8.53
N ILE A 122 -6.01 5.99 -8.71
CA ILE A 122 -6.40 7.23 -8.03
C ILE A 122 -7.89 7.54 -8.29
N ASP A 123 -8.32 7.48 -9.56
CA ASP A 123 -9.71 7.71 -9.94
C ASP A 123 -10.68 6.71 -9.26
N ALA A 124 -10.32 5.42 -9.24
CA ALA A 124 -11.10 4.38 -8.56
C ALA A 124 -11.21 4.63 -7.04
N VAL A 125 -10.11 5.02 -6.40
CA VAL A 125 -10.06 5.33 -4.96
C VAL A 125 -10.89 6.58 -4.66
N ASP A 126 -10.73 7.66 -5.43
CA ASP A 126 -11.47 8.91 -5.20
C ASP A 126 -12.98 8.69 -5.30
N LYS A 127 -13.44 8.02 -6.34
CA LYS A 127 -14.87 7.70 -6.55
C LYS A 127 -15.46 6.81 -5.46
N SER A 128 -14.67 5.90 -4.90
CA SER A 128 -15.14 4.98 -3.87
C SER A 128 -15.26 5.60 -2.48
N GLY A 129 -14.55 6.69 -2.22
CA GLY A 129 -14.41 7.27 -0.89
C GLY A 129 -13.38 6.58 0.00
N MET A 130 -12.66 5.59 -0.49
CA MET A 130 -11.62 4.86 0.23
C MET A 130 -10.37 5.73 0.45
N ARG A 131 -9.48 5.30 1.34
CA ARG A 131 -8.17 5.91 1.55
C ARG A 131 -7.09 5.04 0.95
N ALA A 132 -6.05 5.66 0.37
CA ALA A 132 -4.91 4.92 -0.17
C ALA A 132 -3.59 5.71 -0.10
N ALA A 133 -2.49 4.97 -0.05
CA ALA A 133 -1.18 5.43 -0.46
C ALA A 133 -0.86 4.77 -1.81
N ILE A 134 -0.68 5.58 -2.86
CA ILE A 134 -0.48 5.09 -4.22
C ILE A 134 0.97 5.29 -4.62
N GLY A 135 1.63 4.20 -4.96
CA GLY A 135 3.04 4.14 -5.26
C GLY A 135 3.39 4.52 -6.68
N ILE A 136 4.33 5.42 -6.82
CA ILE A 136 5.00 5.70 -8.10
C ILE A 136 6.13 4.71 -8.25
N THR A 137 5.92 3.65 -9.03
CA THR A 137 6.87 2.56 -9.19
C THR A 137 8.07 2.96 -10.03
N PHE A 138 9.27 2.71 -9.52
CA PHE A 138 10.55 2.92 -10.20
C PHE A 138 11.23 1.59 -10.50
N LEU A 139 11.65 1.41 -11.76
CA LEU A 139 12.35 0.23 -12.28
C LEU A 139 13.54 0.69 -13.13
N ASP A 140 14.63 -0.06 -13.12
CA ASP A 140 15.71 0.12 -14.09
C ASP A 140 15.21 -0.22 -15.51
N GLY A 141 15.85 0.40 -16.52
CA GLY A 141 15.48 0.18 -17.93
C GLY A 141 14.30 1.02 -18.42
N HIS A 142 13.57 1.68 -17.54
CA HIS A 142 12.63 2.72 -17.92
C HIS A 142 13.41 3.98 -18.29
N GLY A 143 13.29 4.44 -19.54
CA GLY A 143 14.05 5.57 -20.09
C GLY A 143 13.88 6.86 -19.31
N LEU A 144 14.80 7.82 -19.53
CA LEU A 144 14.79 9.16 -18.88
C LEU A 144 13.44 9.85 -18.99
N ALA A 145 12.74 9.74 -20.13
CA ALA A 145 11.43 10.35 -20.34
C ALA A 145 10.38 9.88 -19.33
N GLN A 146 10.33 8.59 -19.03
CA GLN A 146 9.39 8.08 -18.01
C GLN A 146 9.74 8.54 -16.60
N GLN A 147 11.02 8.72 -16.28
CA GLN A 147 11.43 9.27 -14.99
C GLN A 147 11.08 10.75 -14.88
N GLU A 148 11.22 11.51 -15.95
CA GLU A 148 10.82 12.92 -16.01
C GLU A 148 9.31 13.10 -15.87
N GLU A 149 8.51 12.26 -16.51
CA GLU A 149 7.05 12.22 -16.38
C GLU A 149 6.62 11.96 -14.93
N LYS A 150 7.23 10.99 -14.27
CA LYS A 150 6.99 10.69 -12.85
C LYS A 150 7.35 11.85 -11.93
N LEU A 151 8.46 12.52 -12.19
CA LEU A 151 8.89 13.70 -11.43
C LEU A 151 7.96 14.89 -11.68
N ASP A 152 7.44 15.04 -12.88
CA ASP A 152 6.49 16.09 -13.23
C ASP A 152 5.14 15.86 -12.54
N LEU A 153 4.67 14.61 -12.52
CA LEU A 153 3.50 14.21 -11.73
C LEU A 153 3.65 14.62 -10.27
N LEU A 154 4.79 14.32 -9.65
CA LEU A 154 5.07 14.69 -8.25
C LEU A 154 5.01 16.20 -7.99
N LYS A 155 5.59 17.01 -8.89
CA LYS A 155 5.61 18.48 -8.77
C LYS A 155 4.22 19.10 -8.84
N HIS A 156 3.34 18.50 -9.64
CA HIS A 156 2.00 19.01 -9.91
C HIS A 156 0.90 18.25 -9.16
N TRP A 157 1.27 17.28 -8.31
CA TRP A 157 0.33 16.48 -7.57
C TRP A 157 -0.59 17.34 -6.70
N LYS A 158 -1.88 17.09 -6.83
CA LYS A 158 -2.92 17.59 -5.93
C LYS A 158 -3.86 16.45 -5.65
N ASP A 159 -4.01 16.11 -4.38
CA ASP A 159 -4.97 15.09 -3.97
C ASP A 159 -6.41 15.51 -4.35
N PRO A 160 -7.08 14.78 -5.26
CA PRO A 160 -8.43 15.09 -5.68
C PRO A 160 -9.46 14.82 -4.57
N SER A 161 -9.09 14.01 -3.60
CA SER A 161 -9.97 13.45 -2.57
C SER A 161 -10.05 14.27 -1.28
N GLY A 162 -9.26 15.37 -1.17
CA GLY A 162 -9.23 16.21 0.02
C GLY A 162 -8.59 15.57 1.25
N GLY A 163 -7.52 14.82 1.10
CA GLY A 163 -6.71 14.23 2.18
C GLY A 163 -6.88 12.72 2.36
N ARG A 164 -7.53 12.02 1.40
CA ARG A 164 -7.69 10.55 1.46
C ARG A 164 -6.62 9.80 0.69
N ILE A 165 -5.98 10.44 -0.30
CA ILE A 165 -4.99 9.83 -1.18
C ILE A 165 -3.64 10.50 -0.97
N SER A 166 -2.62 9.71 -0.71
CA SER A 166 -1.22 10.13 -0.68
C SER A 166 -0.42 9.38 -1.74
N LEU A 167 0.74 9.93 -2.13
CA LEU A 167 1.67 9.23 -3.00
C LEU A 167 2.87 8.71 -2.21
N THR A 168 3.43 7.60 -2.67
CA THR A 168 4.71 7.04 -2.23
C THR A 168 5.67 6.89 -3.40
N LEU A 169 6.96 6.75 -3.12
CA LEU A 169 8.00 6.54 -4.11
C LEU A 169 8.48 5.10 -4.00
N ASP A 170 8.21 4.29 -5.01
CA ASP A 170 8.30 2.85 -4.90
C ASP A 170 9.39 2.26 -5.82
N PRO A 171 10.69 2.27 -5.43
CA PRO A 171 11.68 1.42 -6.09
C PRO A 171 11.28 -0.04 -5.83
N HIS A 172 10.91 -0.76 -6.89
CA HIS A 172 10.18 -2.01 -6.80
C HIS A 172 10.86 -3.06 -5.90
N ALA A 173 12.07 -3.46 -6.27
CA ALA A 173 12.88 -4.44 -5.52
C ALA A 173 14.34 -4.36 -5.96
N ILE A 174 15.26 -4.94 -5.17
CA ILE A 174 16.72 -4.94 -5.48
C ILE A 174 17.07 -5.64 -6.79
N TYR A 175 16.24 -6.55 -7.29
CA TYR A 175 16.44 -7.24 -8.56
C TYR A 175 15.85 -6.53 -9.78
N THR A 176 15.15 -5.41 -9.59
CA THR A 176 14.55 -4.58 -10.65
C THR A 176 14.94 -3.11 -10.56
N ALA A 177 15.56 -2.71 -9.48
CA ALA A 177 16.06 -1.35 -9.24
C ALA A 177 17.48 -1.43 -8.67
N GLY A 178 18.44 -0.86 -9.37
CA GLY A 178 19.84 -0.87 -8.96
C GLY A 178 20.18 0.18 -7.91
N PRO A 179 21.42 0.17 -7.39
CA PRO A 179 21.84 0.98 -6.26
C PRO A 179 21.70 2.50 -6.51
N GLU A 180 21.95 2.96 -7.72
CA GLU A 180 21.84 4.38 -8.07
C GLU A 180 20.39 4.86 -8.05
N LEU A 181 19.46 4.01 -8.54
CA LEU A 181 18.03 4.31 -8.52
C LEU A 181 17.51 4.34 -7.06
N PHE A 182 17.89 3.36 -6.23
CA PHE A 182 17.55 3.36 -4.80
C PHE A 182 18.04 4.64 -4.10
N ARG A 183 19.30 5.02 -4.27
CA ARG A 183 19.85 6.24 -3.66
C ARG A 183 19.13 7.51 -4.16
N LYS A 184 18.79 7.57 -5.46
CA LYS A 184 18.07 8.69 -6.04
C LYS A 184 16.66 8.81 -5.46
N VAL A 185 15.92 7.69 -5.41
CA VAL A 185 14.55 7.66 -4.89
C VAL A 185 14.53 7.94 -3.39
N PHE A 186 15.49 7.40 -2.62
CA PHE A 186 15.60 7.65 -1.19
C PHE A 186 15.82 9.14 -0.90
N ARG A 187 16.80 9.79 -1.57
CA ARG A 187 17.00 11.24 -1.42
C ARG A 187 15.77 12.04 -1.80
N LEU A 188 15.10 11.68 -2.89
CA LEU A 188 13.87 12.34 -3.31
C LEU A 188 12.76 12.20 -2.27
N SER A 189 12.65 11.05 -1.61
CA SER A 189 11.68 10.83 -0.55
C SER A 189 11.93 11.72 0.68
N GLU A 190 13.20 11.94 1.04
CA GLU A 190 13.59 12.86 2.10
C GLU A 190 13.29 14.33 1.72
N GLU A 191 13.69 14.74 0.50
CA GLU A 191 13.46 16.10 0.00
C GLU A 191 11.97 16.48 -0.07
N LEU A 192 11.12 15.52 -0.44
CA LEU A 192 9.67 15.72 -0.56
C LEU A 192 8.89 15.41 0.72
N GLY A 193 9.53 14.83 1.74
CA GLY A 193 8.86 14.36 2.95
C GLY A 193 7.88 13.20 2.68
N MET A 194 8.16 12.40 1.65
CA MET A 194 7.31 11.27 1.22
C MET A 194 7.86 9.96 1.75
N LYS A 195 7.00 8.94 1.84
CA LYS A 195 7.45 7.57 2.13
C LYS A 195 8.04 6.92 0.87
N MET A 196 9.05 6.07 1.06
CA MET A 196 9.57 5.15 0.06
C MET A 196 9.08 3.74 0.41
N HIS A 197 8.56 3.01 -0.57
CA HIS A 197 8.04 1.65 -0.37
C HIS A 197 8.74 0.69 -1.34
N THR A 198 9.18 -0.48 -0.85
CA THR A 198 9.92 -1.47 -1.65
C THR A 198 9.67 -2.89 -1.16
N HIS A 199 9.74 -3.88 -2.05
CA HIS A 199 9.82 -5.30 -1.66
C HIS A 199 11.22 -5.59 -1.09
N LEU A 200 11.27 -6.35 -0.01
CA LEU A 200 12.53 -6.65 0.67
C LEU A 200 12.53 -8.05 1.27
N ALA A 201 13.51 -8.85 0.89
CA ALA A 201 13.77 -10.19 1.43
C ALA A 201 12.51 -11.09 1.40
N GLU A 202 11.77 -11.04 0.30
CA GLU A 202 10.53 -11.79 0.10
C GLU A 202 10.79 -13.28 -0.08
N THR A 203 11.78 -13.64 -0.89
CA THR A 203 12.09 -15.03 -1.23
C THR A 203 13.54 -15.39 -0.94
N LEU A 204 13.79 -16.70 -0.69
CA LEU A 204 15.17 -17.21 -0.58
C LEU A 204 15.98 -17.02 -1.86
N THR A 205 15.33 -17.02 -3.03
CA THR A 205 15.99 -16.75 -4.31
C THR A 205 16.55 -15.33 -4.32
N GLU A 206 15.75 -14.33 -3.93
CA GLU A 206 16.21 -12.95 -3.81
C GLU A 206 17.41 -12.84 -2.86
N VAL A 207 17.31 -13.46 -1.68
CA VAL A 207 18.40 -13.44 -0.69
C VAL A 207 19.68 -14.07 -1.24
N ASN A 208 19.57 -15.26 -1.83
CA ASN A 208 20.73 -15.99 -2.36
C ASN A 208 21.39 -15.25 -3.54
N ASP A 209 20.59 -14.67 -4.42
CA ASP A 209 21.09 -13.90 -5.56
C ASP A 209 21.75 -12.60 -5.09
N CYS A 210 21.21 -11.94 -4.09
CA CYS A 210 21.82 -10.77 -3.47
C CYS A 210 23.18 -11.11 -2.82
N VAL A 211 23.24 -12.19 -2.06
CA VAL A 211 24.52 -12.68 -1.46
C VAL A 211 25.52 -13.02 -2.54
N LYS A 212 25.13 -13.70 -3.59
CA LYS A 212 26.01 -14.07 -4.71
C LYS A 212 26.54 -12.84 -5.46
N GLN A 213 25.69 -11.82 -5.64
CA GLN A 213 26.01 -10.62 -6.44
C GLN A 213 26.75 -9.56 -5.61
N HIS A 214 26.38 -9.38 -4.34
CA HIS A 214 26.84 -8.27 -3.49
C HIS A 214 27.60 -8.72 -2.24
N GLY A 215 27.67 -10.03 -1.97
CA GLY A 215 28.34 -10.58 -0.78
C GLY A 215 27.58 -10.36 0.52
N MET A 216 26.33 -9.91 0.46
CA MET A 216 25.48 -9.61 1.63
C MET A 216 24.00 -9.82 1.32
N THR A 217 23.21 -9.99 2.36
CA THR A 217 21.76 -10.16 2.28
C THR A 217 21.04 -8.84 1.91
N PRO A 218 19.78 -8.87 1.46
CA PRO A 218 19.07 -7.68 0.99
C PRO A 218 19.00 -6.53 1.99
N VAL A 219 18.75 -6.81 3.27
CA VAL A 219 18.68 -5.76 4.32
C VAL A 219 20.04 -5.11 4.51
N ARG A 220 21.10 -5.92 4.66
CA ARG A 220 22.48 -5.41 4.79
C ARG A 220 22.93 -4.66 3.55
N TYR A 221 22.50 -5.11 2.37
CA TYR A 221 22.79 -4.42 1.12
C TYR A 221 22.16 -3.04 1.08
N LEU A 222 20.84 -2.90 1.35
CA LEU A 222 20.17 -1.60 1.38
C LEU A 222 20.72 -0.69 2.51
N ASP A 223 21.09 -1.26 3.66
CA ASP A 223 21.74 -0.51 4.73
C ASP A 223 23.12 0.03 4.29
N SER A 224 23.92 -0.79 3.59
CA SER A 224 25.21 -0.37 3.03
C SER A 224 25.10 0.74 1.98
N LEU A 225 23.97 0.82 1.28
CA LEU A 225 23.65 1.91 0.35
C LEU A 225 23.23 3.20 1.05
N GLY A 226 22.92 3.14 2.36
CA GLY A 226 22.38 4.26 3.13
C GLY A 226 20.95 4.63 2.75
N VAL A 227 20.13 3.66 2.37
CA VAL A 227 18.76 3.88 1.87
C VAL A 227 17.69 3.26 2.78
N LEU A 228 18.03 3.02 4.04
CA LEU A 228 17.10 2.63 5.09
C LEU A 228 16.89 3.79 6.07
N GLY A 229 15.64 4.08 6.41
CA GLY A 229 15.30 5.18 7.30
C GLY A 229 13.82 5.16 7.71
N PRO A 230 13.39 6.09 8.59
CA PRO A 230 12.02 6.15 9.09
C PRO A 230 10.98 6.51 8.01
N ASN A 231 11.44 6.95 6.84
CA ASN A 231 10.62 7.18 5.66
C ASN A 231 10.43 5.91 4.80
N VAL A 232 11.05 4.77 5.14
CA VAL A 232 11.00 3.53 4.36
C VAL A 232 9.92 2.59 4.90
N ILE A 233 9.16 2.01 3.97
CA ILE A 233 8.24 0.89 4.18
C ILE A 233 8.81 -0.30 3.40
N ALA A 234 9.14 -1.37 4.11
CA ALA A 234 9.64 -2.61 3.54
C ALA A 234 8.53 -3.66 3.52
N ALA A 235 8.10 -4.06 2.33
CA ALA A 235 7.12 -5.13 2.17
C ALA A 235 7.79 -6.50 2.33
N HIS A 236 7.03 -7.45 2.88
CA HIS A 236 7.38 -8.84 3.11
C HIS A 236 8.36 -9.06 4.27
N CYS A 237 9.64 -8.84 4.11
CA CYS A 237 10.68 -9.14 5.12
C CYS A 237 10.58 -10.59 5.66
N VAL A 238 10.29 -11.57 4.78
CA VAL A 238 10.07 -12.98 5.16
C VAL A 238 11.39 -13.66 5.56
N HIS A 239 12.43 -13.40 4.79
CA HIS A 239 13.74 -14.03 4.95
C HIS A 239 14.76 -13.08 5.57
N VAL A 240 14.50 -12.63 6.80
CA VAL A 240 15.30 -11.69 7.58
C VAL A 240 15.79 -12.37 8.85
N ASP A 241 17.09 -12.30 9.13
CA ASP A 241 17.67 -12.84 10.36
C ASP A 241 17.52 -11.87 11.55
N LYS A 242 17.92 -12.32 12.74
CA LYS A 242 17.79 -11.52 13.96
C LYS A 242 18.57 -10.20 13.90
N GLU A 243 19.78 -10.23 13.38
CA GLU A 243 20.64 -9.03 13.30
C GLU A 243 20.07 -8.03 12.28
N GLU A 244 19.45 -8.52 11.22
CA GLU A 244 18.77 -7.69 10.22
C GLU A 244 17.50 -7.03 10.78
N TRP A 245 16.76 -7.73 11.64
CA TRP A 245 15.66 -7.11 12.39
C TRP A 245 16.14 -5.97 13.28
N ASP A 246 17.31 -6.12 13.92
CA ASP A 246 17.92 -5.06 14.72
C ASP A 246 18.31 -3.87 13.81
N ILE A 247 18.87 -4.10 12.62
CA ILE A 247 19.17 -3.04 11.64
C ILE A 247 17.89 -2.29 11.23
N LEU A 248 16.84 -3.01 10.84
CA LEU A 248 15.57 -2.39 10.44
C LEU A 248 14.97 -1.53 11.57
N ALA A 249 15.02 -2.02 12.80
CA ALA A 249 14.55 -1.31 13.98
C ALA A 249 15.39 -0.05 14.27
N GLU A 250 16.72 -0.15 14.22
CA GLU A 250 17.64 0.98 14.43
C GLU A 250 17.47 2.08 13.37
N ARG A 251 17.20 1.69 12.13
CA ARG A 251 16.91 2.62 11.03
C ARG A 251 15.48 3.17 11.08
N GLY A 252 14.61 2.63 11.93
CA GLY A 252 13.21 3.05 12.04
C GLY A 252 12.35 2.67 10.84
N VAL A 253 12.73 1.61 10.11
CA VAL A 253 11.98 1.10 8.96
C VAL A 253 10.64 0.53 9.41
N THR A 254 9.57 0.84 8.67
CA THR A 254 8.26 0.21 8.87
C THR A 254 8.18 -1.05 8.03
N VAL A 255 7.80 -2.17 8.62
CA VAL A 255 7.61 -3.43 7.90
C VAL A 255 6.12 -3.65 7.61
N ALA A 256 5.80 -3.92 6.35
CA ALA A 256 4.49 -4.36 5.87
C ALA A 256 4.56 -5.87 5.56
N HIS A 257 4.30 -6.72 6.59
CA HIS A 257 4.45 -8.17 6.54
C HIS A 257 3.13 -8.85 6.21
#